data_248d58450c9329b54063a53e635d827e
#
_entry.id   248d58450c9329b54063a53e635d827e
#
_cell.length_a   1.000
_cell.length_b   1.000
_cell.length_c   1.000
_cell.angle_alpha   90.00
_cell.angle_beta   90.00
_cell.angle_gamma   90.00
#
_symmetry.space_group_name_H-M   'P 1'
#
loop_
_entity.id
_entity.type
_entity.pdbx_description
1 polymer ?
#
loop_
_entity_poly.entity_id
_entity_poly.type
_entity_poly.pdbx_seq_one_letter_code
_entity_poly.pdbx_strand_id
1 'polypeptide(L)'
;MLEHGGRLRKAALEYGIEEADWLDLSSGLAPWPFPVPEIPMRAWARLPETDDGLEQAACDYYGTLQALPVAGSQMAIQLLPRLRRAGKVGVLSPCYAEHAEAWRRNGYIVREVLEQEVDFFVDSLDVLVVVNPNNPTGLNLAPARLLDWHARLAQRGGWLVVDEAFMDNTPHLSVAPFAHQVGLIVLRSFGKFFGLAGVRLGFVLAERKLLKLLAEQVGPWAVSGPTRVLGQACLRDTEGQTQQRMRTDEASERLAAVLEQHGFKPQGGCALFQWLITDRAEELHEFMARRGILLRLFTHNSSLRFGLPADDADWARLEAALDAFAKEHP
;
A
#
# COMPACT_ATOMS: atom_id res chain seq x y z
N MET A 1 -6.34 18.33 -5.44
CA MET A 1 -6.64 16.98 -4.89
C MET A 1 -5.60 16.04 -5.46
N LEU A 2 -4.98 15.18 -4.64
CA LEU A 2 -3.98 14.22 -5.12
C LEU A 2 -4.64 13.19 -6.07
N GLU A 3 -3.89 12.78 -7.09
CA GLU A 3 -4.35 11.73 -7.99
C GLU A 3 -4.04 10.34 -7.43
N HIS A 4 -4.98 9.41 -7.63
CA HIS A 4 -4.87 8.01 -7.20
C HIS A 4 -5.23 7.07 -8.34
N GLY A 5 -4.76 5.82 -8.30
CA GLY A 5 -5.23 4.75 -9.19
C GLY A 5 -6.66 4.30 -8.87
N GLY A 6 -7.22 3.40 -9.69
CA GLY A 6 -8.56 2.85 -9.48
C GLY A 6 -9.70 3.81 -9.83
N ARG A 7 -9.46 4.78 -10.71
CA ARG A 7 -10.49 5.75 -11.14
C ARG A 7 -11.18 5.34 -12.45
N LEU A 8 -11.66 4.10 -12.50
CA LEU A 8 -12.29 3.54 -13.71
C LEU A 8 -13.44 4.38 -14.24
N ARG A 9 -14.35 4.86 -13.38
CA ARG A 9 -15.46 5.71 -13.81
C ARG A 9 -15.01 7.00 -14.49
N LYS A 10 -13.92 7.60 -14.00
CA LYS A 10 -13.35 8.78 -14.64
C LYS A 10 -12.81 8.43 -16.02
N ALA A 11 -12.04 7.35 -16.11
CA ALA A 11 -11.49 6.87 -17.37
C ALA A 11 -12.60 6.46 -18.36
N ALA A 12 -13.63 5.75 -17.91
CA ALA A 12 -14.78 5.38 -18.73
C ALA A 12 -15.45 6.59 -19.38
N LEU A 13 -15.66 7.66 -18.62
CA LEU A 13 -16.24 8.91 -19.12
C LEU A 13 -15.29 9.65 -20.08
N GLU A 14 -13.99 9.66 -19.79
CA GLU A 14 -12.97 10.39 -20.55
C GLU A 14 -12.73 9.75 -21.94
N TYR A 15 -12.70 8.41 -21.98
CA TYR A 15 -12.38 7.66 -23.21
C TYR A 15 -13.61 7.08 -23.92
N GLY A 16 -14.81 7.20 -23.34
CA GLY A 16 -16.03 6.67 -23.93
C GLY A 16 -16.09 5.13 -24.00
N ILE A 17 -15.42 4.45 -23.05
CA ILE A 17 -15.38 2.99 -22.93
C ILE A 17 -16.18 2.61 -21.69
N GLU A 18 -17.08 1.62 -21.79
CA GLU A 18 -17.89 1.15 -20.66
C GLU A 18 -17.00 0.65 -19.50
N GLU A 19 -17.40 0.92 -18.24
CA GLU A 19 -16.60 0.59 -17.06
C GLU A 19 -16.22 -0.90 -16.99
N ALA A 20 -17.11 -1.78 -17.45
CA ALA A 20 -16.90 -3.23 -17.47
C ALA A 20 -15.85 -3.70 -18.48
N ASP A 21 -15.53 -2.89 -19.48
CA ASP A 21 -14.60 -3.23 -20.54
C ASP A 21 -13.15 -2.80 -20.22
N TRP A 22 -12.91 -2.25 -19.04
CA TRP A 22 -11.59 -1.82 -18.62
C TRP A 22 -10.80 -2.93 -17.94
N LEU A 23 -9.54 -3.06 -18.33
CA LEU A 23 -8.51 -3.75 -17.56
C LEU A 23 -7.82 -2.73 -16.62
N ASP A 24 -8.13 -2.80 -15.31
CA ASP A 24 -7.54 -1.88 -14.32
C ASP A 24 -6.21 -2.40 -13.79
N LEU A 25 -5.12 -1.95 -14.37
CA LEU A 25 -3.76 -2.15 -13.90
C LEU A 25 -3.20 -0.92 -13.13
N SER A 26 -4.04 0.08 -12.82
CA SER A 26 -3.63 1.31 -12.13
C SER A 26 -3.50 1.14 -10.62
N SER A 27 -4.10 0.09 -10.06
CA SER A 27 -4.05 -0.21 -8.64
C SER A 27 -3.03 -1.31 -8.33
N GLY A 28 -2.27 -1.17 -7.23
CA GLY A 28 -1.38 -2.23 -6.75
C GLY A 28 -2.17 -3.17 -5.82
N LEU A 29 -3.09 -3.94 -6.38
CA LEU A 29 -3.93 -4.90 -5.66
C LEU A 29 -3.71 -6.29 -6.24
N ALA A 30 -3.81 -7.33 -5.39
CA ALA A 30 -3.97 -8.67 -5.92
C ALA A 30 -5.28 -8.75 -6.72
N PRO A 31 -5.25 -9.15 -7.99
CA PRO A 31 -6.44 -9.19 -8.83
C PRO A 31 -7.37 -10.37 -8.50
N TRP A 32 -6.95 -11.25 -7.60
CA TRP A 32 -7.71 -12.40 -7.12
C TRP A 32 -8.16 -12.14 -5.68
N PRO A 33 -9.43 -11.73 -5.47
CA PRO A 33 -9.93 -11.52 -4.12
C PRO A 33 -9.91 -12.82 -3.31
N PHE A 34 -9.51 -12.73 -2.04
CA PHE A 34 -9.66 -13.84 -1.11
C PHE A 34 -11.11 -14.27 -0.99
N PRO A 35 -11.37 -15.56 -0.73
CA PRO A 35 -12.73 -16.04 -0.50
C PRO A 35 -13.41 -15.28 0.63
N VAL A 36 -14.60 -14.75 0.36
CA VAL A 36 -15.41 -14.07 1.36
C VAL A 36 -16.24 -15.11 2.09
N PRO A 37 -16.08 -15.30 3.43
CA PRO A 37 -16.88 -16.23 4.18
C PRO A 37 -18.36 -15.79 4.27
N GLU A 38 -19.24 -16.69 4.61
CA GLU A 38 -20.61 -16.31 4.97
C GLU A 38 -20.59 -15.40 6.22
N ILE A 39 -21.12 -14.19 6.07
CA ILE A 39 -21.16 -13.20 7.14
C ILE A 39 -22.51 -13.29 7.84
N PRO A 40 -22.56 -13.69 9.13
CA PRO A 40 -23.81 -13.80 9.87
C PRO A 40 -24.59 -12.48 9.91
N MET A 41 -25.92 -12.54 9.78
CA MET A 41 -26.77 -11.36 9.81
C MET A 41 -26.56 -10.50 11.08
N ARG A 42 -26.22 -11.12 12.21
CA ARG A 42 -25.90 -10.41 13.46
C ARG A 42 -24.73 -9.43 13.31
N ALA A 43 -23.74 -9.73 12.44
CA ALA A 43 -22.59 -8.85 12.21
C ALA A 43 -23.00 -7.57 11.46
N TRP A 44 -24.09 -7.63 10.69
CA TRP A 44 -24.66 -6.46 10.01
C TRP A 44 -25.59 -5.65 10.92
N ALA A 45 -26.33 -6.32 11.81
CA ALA A 45 -27.41 -5.72 12.59
C ALA A 45 -26.93 -5.11 13.92
N ARG A 46 -25.79 -5.53 14.47
CA ARG A 46 -25.29 -5.08 15.78
C ARG A 46 -24.08 -4.16 15.61
N LEU A 47 -23.89 -3.27 16.58
CA LEU A 47 -22.63 -2.54 16.70
C LEU A 47 -21.48 -3.50 16.98
N PRO A 48 -20.30 -3.30 16.36
CA PRO A 48 -19.17 -4.20 16.54
C PRO A 48 -18.59 -4.08 17.96
N GLU A 49 -18.20 -5.19 18.52
CA GLU A 49 -17.48 -5.30 19.79
C GLU A 49 -16.00 -5.63 19.52
N THR A 50 -15.08 -5.13 20.35
CA THR A 50 -13.62 -5.19 20.09
C THR A 50 -12.96 -6.46 20.62
N ASP A 51 -13.68 -7.31 21.31
CA ASP A 51 -13.22 -8.58 21.89
C ASP A 51 -13.60 -9.81 21.04
N ASP A 52 -13.89 -9.61 19.77
CA ASP A 52 -14.30 -10.67 18.83
C ASP A 52 -13.13 -11.50 18.27
N GLY A 53 -11.88 -11.11 18.53
CA GLY A 53 -10.67 -11.83 18.14
C GLY A 53 -9.98 -11.29 16.88
N LEU A 54 -10.43 -10.18 16.27
CA LEU A 54 -9.77 -9.58 15.10
C LEU A 54 -8.36 -9.06 15.46
N GLU A 55 -8.22 -8.38 16.59
CA GLU A 55 -6.95 -7.86 17.07
C GLU A 55 -5.93 -8.98 17.32
N GLN A 56 -6.38 -10.10 17.91
CA GLN A 56 -5.50 -11.26 18.11
C GLN A 56 -5.08 -11.89 16.78
N ALA A 57 -6.01 -12.07 15.83
CA ALA A 57 -5.69 -12.60 14.50
C ALA A 57 -4.67 -11.70 13.76
N ALA A 58 -4.77 -10.37 13.93
CA ALA A 58 -3.81 -9.43 13.37
C ALA A 58 -2.44 -9.53 14.08
N CYS A 59 -2.42 -9.67 15.40
CA CYS A 59 -1.17 -9.86 16.15
C CYS A 59 -0.44 -11.13 15.70
N ASP A 60 -1.17 -12.24 15.55
CA ASP A 60 -0.62 -13.52 15.11
C ASP A 60 -0.08 -13.44 13.67
N TYR A 61 -0.85 -12.83 12.77
CA TYR A 61 -0.49 -12.71 11.36
C TYR A 61 0.71 -11.78 11.11
N TYR A 62 0.77 -10.64 11.79
CA TYR A 62 1.86 -9.67 11.62
C TYR A 62 3.05 -9.90 12.56
N GLY A 63 2.96 -10.86 13.47
CA GLY A 63 4.02 -11.14 14.44
C GLY A 63 4.25 -10.01 15.45
N THR A 64 3.20 -9.29 15.84
CA THR A 64 3.27 -8.14 16.75
C THR A 64 2.56 -8.41 18.07
N LEU A 65 2.88 -7.61 19.10
CA LEU A 65 2.24 -7.74 20.41
C LEU A 65 0.88 -7.04 20.48
N GLN A 66 0.65 -6.04 19.63
CA GLN A 66 -0.57 -5.21 19.65
C GLN A 66 -0.91 -4.69 18.27
N ALA A 67 -2.20 -4.66 17.95
CA ALA A 67 -2.72 -4.13 16.71
C ALA A 67 -4.01 -3.33 16.97
N LEU A 68 -4.14 -2.17 16.34
CA LEU A 68 -5.38 -1.38 16.33
C LEU A 68 -5.98 -1.45 14.93
N PRO A 69 -7.18 -2.07 14.77
CA PRO A 69 -7.91 -2.03 13.51
C PRO A 69 -8.41 -0.62 13.19
N VAL A 70 -8.30 -0.22 11.93
CA VAL A 70 -8.73 1.09 11.42
C VAL A 70 -9.45 0.93 10.08
N ALA A 71 -10.26 1.91 9.70
CA ALA A 71 -10.98 1.92 8.41
C ALA A 71 -10.03 2.17 7.23
N GLY A 72 -9.12 1.20 6.98
CA GLY A 72 -7.99 1.29 6.07
C GLY A 72 -6.84 2.11 6.65
N SER A 73 -5.61 1.83 6.20
CA SER A 73 -4.39 2.55 6.65
C SER A 73 -4.47 4.06 6.40
N GLN A 74 -5.27 4.50 5.42
CA GLN A 74 -5.52 5.92 5.13
C GLN A 74 -6.05 6.69 6.35
N MET A 75 -6.90 6.08 7.18
CA MET A 75 -7.37 6.71 8.41
C MET A 75 -6.19 7.00 9.35
N ALA A 76 -5.28 6.06 9.54
CA ALA A 76 -4.09 6.26 10.36
C ALA A 76 -3.17 7.34 9.79
N ILE A 77 -2.94 7.35 8.47
CA ILE A 77 -2.14 8.38 7.78
C ILE A 77 -2.67 9.79 8.11
N GLN A 78 -4.00 9.97 8.12
CA GLN A 78 -4.63 11.27 8.41
C GLN A 78 -4.62 11.64 9.89
N LEU A 79 -4.63 10.67 10.81
CA LEU A 79 -4.76 10.92 12.25
C LEU A 79 -3.42 11.00 12.98
N LEU A 80 -2.39 10.26 12.57
CA LEU A 80 -1.07 10.24 13.22
C LEU A 80 -0.48 11.65 13.43
N PRO A 81 -0.55 12.58 12.45
CA PRO A 81 -0.02 13.93 12.65
C PRO A 81 -0.68 14.72 13.78
N ARG A 82 -1.89 14.33 14.20
CA ARG A 82 -2.64 15.03 15.28
C ARG A 82 -2.21 14.58 16.69
N LEU A 83 -1.43 13.49 16.78
CA LEU A 83 -1.04 12.92 18.08
C LEU A 83 0.21 13.55 18.69
N ARG A 84 0.85 14.46 17.98
CA ARG A 84 2.03 15.17 18.49
C ARG A 84 2.05 16.63 18.04
N ARG A 85 2.91 17.44 18.68
CA ARG A 85 3.11 18.83 18.26
C ARG A 85 3.82 18.90 16.92
N ALA A 86 3.50 19.91 16.12
CA ALA A 86 4.14 20.15 14.83
C ALA A 86 5.66 20.31 14.99
N GLY A 87 6.39 19.80 14.02
CA GLY A 87 7.85 19.73 13.99
C GLY A 87 8.35 19.46 12.57
N LYS A 88 9.52 18.84 12.45
CA LYS A 88 10.17 18.50 11.19
C LYS A 88 9.91 17.04 10.82
N VAL A 89 9.37 16.82 9.65
CA VAL A 89 9.07 15.48 9.11
C VAL A 89 9.87 15.23 7.84
N GLY A 90 10.63 14.16 7.82
CA GLY A 90 11.18 13.58 6.60
C GLY A 90 10.20 12.58 6.00
N VAL A 91 9.96 12.65 4.70
CA VAL A 91 9.18 11.64 3.98
C VAL A 91 10.07 11.10 2.87
N LEU A 92 10.39 9.79 2.92
CA LEU A 92 11.21 9.16 1.89
C LEU A 92 10.44 9.21 0.56
N SER A 93 11.03 9.84 -0.45
CA SER A 93 10.38 10.18 -1.71
C SER A 93 11.19 9.64 -2.91
N PRO A 94 10.52 9.35 -4.05
CA PRO A 94 9.07 9.44 -4.25
C PRO A 94 8.30 8.36 -3.51
N CYS A 95 7.14 8.68 -2.95
CA CYS A 95 6.28 7.69 -2.30
C CYS A 95 4.78 8.05 -2.40
N TYR A 96 3.95 7.34 -1.66
CA TYR A 96 2.51 7.63 -1.57
C TYR A 96 2.27 9.03 -1.01
N ALA A 97 1.85 9.95 -1.87
CA ALA A 97 1.80 11.40 -1.60
C ALA A 97 0.90 11.80 -0.41
N GLU A 98 -0.06 10.96 -0.02
CA GLU A 98 -0.92 11.21 1.13
C GLU A 98 -0.14 11.36 2.44
N HIS A 99 1.02 10.70 2.57
CA HIS A 99 1.86 10.86 3.75
C HIS A 99 2.33 12.30 3.89
N ALA A 100 3.02 12.83 2.89
CA ALA A 100 3.53 14.20 2.94
C ALA A 100 2.40 15.22 3.14
N GLU A 101 1.29 15.04 2.45
CA GLU A 101 0.13 15.93 2.52
C GLU A 101 -0.54 15.92 3.89
N ALA A 102 -0.69 14.75 4.53
CA ALA A 102 -1.29 14.64 5.86
C ALA A 102 -0.47 15.41 6.91
N TRP A 103 0.86 15.31 6.86
CA TRP A 103 1.73 16.06 7.76
C TRP A 103 1.71 17.56 7.47
N ARG A 104 1.76 18.00 6.19
CA ARG A 104 1.65 19.42 5.80
C ARG A 104 0.36 20.06 6.30
N ARG A 105 -0.78 19.39 6.11
CA ARG A 105 -2.09 19.87 6.57
C ARG A 105 -2.19 20.08 8.09
N ASN A 106 -1.36 19.39 8.85
CA ASN A 106 -1.29 19.53 10.30
C ASN A 106 -0.17 20.47 10.78
N GLY A 107 0.39 21.30 9.89
CA GLY A 107 1.32 22.38 10.22
C GLY A 107 2.78 21.95 10.41
N TYR A 108 3.15 20.74 9.95
CA TYR A 108 4.54 20.28 10.01
C TYR A 108 5.38 20.84 8.86
N ILE A 109 6.68 21.03 9.12
CA ILE A 109 7.67 21.30 8.10
C ILE A 109 8.06 19.96 7.47
N VAL A 110 7.53 19.68 6.28
CA VAL A 110 7.77 18.42 5.57
C VAL A 110 8.89 18.57 4.56
N ARG A 111 9.91 17.74 4.70
CA ARG A 111 10.99 17.56 3.73
C ARG A 111 10.84 16.21 3.05
N GLU A 112 10.76 16.21 1.74
CA GLU A 112 10.93 15.00 0.94
C GLU A 112 12.42 14.70 0.81
N VAL A 113 12.83 13.47 1.15
CA VAL A 113 14.23 13.05 1.19
C VAL A 113 14.43 11.81 0.33
N LEU A 114 15.53 11.75 -0.38
CA LEU A 114 15.93 10.54 -1.10
C LEU A 114 16.51 9.51 -0.12
N GLU A 115 16.48 8.24 -0.47
CA GLU A 115 16.97 7.15 0.39
C GLU A 115 18.40 7.38 0.86
N GLN A 116 19.30 7.77 -0.03
CA GLN A 116 20.72 8.04 0.28
C GLN A 116 20.94 9.30 1.15
N GLU A 117 19.94 10.15 1.30
CA GLU A 117 20.03 11.38 2.10
C GLU A 117 19.53 11.19 3.53
N VAL A 118 18.80 10.11 3.81
CA VAL A 118 18.12 9.90 5.12
C VAL A 118 19.14 9.96 6.25
N ASP A 119 20.30 9.29 6.12
CA ASP A 119 21.33 9.25 7.16
C ASP A 119 21.89 10.63 7.51
N PHE A 120 21.86 11.55 6.54
CA PHE A 120 22.29 12.92 6.74
C PHE A 120 21.24 13.76 7.50
N PHE A 121 19.95 13.49 7.31
CA PHE A 121 18.90 14.32 7.87
C PHE A 121 18.22 13.74 9.10
N VAL A 122 18.24 12.42 9.32
CA VAL A 122 17.44 11.74 10.34
C VAL A 122 17.64 12.32 11.75
N ASP A 123 18.85 12.77 12.09
CA ASP A 123 19.14 13.36 13.40
C ASP A 123 18.55 14.75 13.61
N SER A 124 18.06 15.39 12.55
CA SER A 124 17.40 16.69 12.59
C SER A 124 15.87 16.60 12.51
N LEU A 125 15.32 15.39 12.33
CA LEU A 125 13.89 15.15 12.16
C LEU A 125 13.22 14.77 13.49
N ASP A 126 11.95 15.14 13.62
CA ASP A 126 11.05 14.68 14.69
C ASP A 126 10.29 13.41 14.26
N VAL A 127 10.07 13.26 12.96
CA VAL A 127 9.41 12.09 12.37
C VAL A 127 10.10 11.75 11.05
N LEU A 128 10.32 10.47 10.81
CA LEU A 128 10.64 9.94 9.50
C LEU A 128 9.49 9.02 9.05
N VAL A 129 9.03 9.21 7.82
CA VAL A 129 8.00 8.37 7.19
C VAL A 129 8.63 7.62 6.03
N VAL A 130 8.47 6.31 6.02
CA VAL A 130 8.98 5.39 5.00
C VAL A 130 7.86 4.49 4.55
N VAL A 131 7.66 4.34 3.25
CA VAL A 131 6.79 3.32 2.67
C VAL A 131 7.67 2.15 2.27
N ASN A 132 7.42 0.95 2.82
CA ASN A 132 8.31 -0.22 2.64
C ASN A 132 7.54 -1.54 2.55
N PRO A 133 7.50 -2.24 1.41
CA PRO A 133 8.03 -1.82 0.11
C PRO A 133 7.43 -0.53 -0.41
N ASN A 134 8.24 0.28 -1.08
CA ASN A 134 7.82 1.61 -1.50
C ASN A 134 6.86 1.58 -2.69
N ASN A 135 5.90 2.46 -2.68
CA ASN A 135 5.03 2.76 -3.81
C ASN A 135 5.33 4.19 -4.30
N PRO A 136 5.83 4.38 -5.55
CA PRO A 136 5.73 3.42 -6.66
C PRO A 136 6.96 2.56 -6.92
N THR A 137 8.11 2.84 -6.32
CA THR A 137 9.41 2.31 -6.78
C THR A 137 9.66 0.84 -6.48
N GLY A 138 8.93 0.26 -5.51
CA GLY A 138 9.19 -1.10 -5.03
C GLY A 138 10.43 -1.22 -4.13
N LEU A 139 11.14 -0.11 -3.84
CA LEU A 139 12.29 -0.12 -2.91
C LEU A 139 11.89 -0.82 -1.60
N ASN A 140 12.67 -1.83 -1.22
CA ASN A 140 12.45 -2.60 -0.01
C ASN A 140 13.71 -2.53 0.86
N LEU A 141 13.62 -1.80 1.95
CA LEU A 141 14.72 -1.56 2.89
C LEU A 141 14.78 -2.69 3.92
N ALA A 142 16.00 -3.11 4.24
CA ALA A 142 16.22 -4.12 5.26
C ALA A 142 15.77 -3.64 6.64
N PRO A 143 15.21 -4.52 7.49
CA PRO A 143 14.77 -4.18 8.85
C PRO A 143 15.86 -3.52 9.69
N ALA A 144 17.10 -3.98 9.58
CA ALA A 144 18.24 -3.42 10.32
C ALA A 144 18.44 -1.93 10.05
N ARG A 145 18.27 -1.48 8.79
CA ARG A 145 18.38 -0.06 8.43
C ARG A 145 17.24 0.78 9.02
N LEU A 146 16.02 0.27 8.96
CA LEU A 146 14.85 0.93 9.54
C LEU A 146 14.97 1.05 11.06
N LEU A 147 15.46 0.01 11.72
CA LEU A 147 15.66 0.00 13.17
C LEU A 147 16.81 0.91 13.61
N ASP A 148 17.86 1.08 12.81
CA ASP A 148 18.90 2.08 13.05
C ASP A 148 18.31 3.51 13.03
N TRP A 149 17.57 3.85 12.00
CA TRP A 149 16.90 5.16 11.94
C TRP A 149 15.91 5.37 13.08
N HIS A 150 15.17 4.31 13.45
CA HIS A 150 14.28 4.36 14.61
C HIS A 150 15.05 4.65 15.90
N ALA A 151 16.16 3.96 16.15
CA ALA A 151 16.97 4.16 17.35
C ALA A 151 17.49 5.61 17.47
N ARG A 152 17.95 6.19 16.35
CA ARG A 152 18.40 7.59 16.29
C ARG A 152 17.27 8.58 16.56
N LEU A 153 16.07 8.34 16.02
CA LEU A 153 14.88 9.17 16.29
C LEU A 153 14.42 9.03 17.73
N ALA A 154 14.35 7.79 18.25
CA ALA A 154 13.85 7.49 19.60
C ALA A 154 14.66 8.17 20.71
N GLN A 155 15.97 8.37 20.53
CA GLN A 155 16.83 9.10 21.46
C GLN A 155 16.32 10.52 21.77
N ARG A 156 15.54 11.11 20.88
CA ARG A 156 14.97 12.45 20.98
C ARG A 156 13.44 12.46 21.09
N GLY A 157 12.84 11.29 21.35
CA GLY A 157 11.39 11.12 21.38
C GLY A 157 10.73 11.29 19.98
N GLY A 158 11.51 11.10 18.92
CA GLY A 158 11.05 11.11 17.54
C GLY A 158 10.31 9.83 17.15
N TRP A 159 9.69 9.82 15.97
CA TRP A 159 8.95 8.68 15.44
C TRP A 159 9.51 8.21 14.10
N LEU A 160 9.56 6.89 13.95
CA LEU A 160 9.64 6.24 12.63
C LEU A 160 8.25 5.66 12.29
N VAL A 161 7.66 6.13 11.21
CA VAL A 161 6.41 5.58 10.64
C VAL A 161 6.77 4.77 9.41
N VAL A 162 6.50 3.47 9.45
CA VAL A 162 6.75 2.55 8.32
C VAL A 162 5.40 2.08 7.77
N ASP A 163 5.08 2.50 6.54
CA ASP A 163 3.89 2.02 5.83
C ASP A 163 4.23 0.74 5.08
N GLU A 164 3.82 -0.38 5.65
CA GLU A 164 4.02 -1.72 5.13
C GLU A 164 2.80 -2.24 4.34
N ALA A 165 2.15 -1.38 3.56
CA ALA A 165 0.96 -1.75 2.80
C ALA A 165 1.21 -2.85 1.74
N PHE A 166 2.46 -3.10 1.36
CA PHE A 166 2.87 -4.09 0.36
C PHE A 166 3.81 -5.17 0.92
N MET A 167 3.87 -5.33 2.25
CA MET A 167 4.83 -6.22 2.92
C MET A 167 4.38 -7.68 3.02
N ASP A 168 3.14 -8.02 2.68
CA ASP A 168 2.57 -9.36 2.96
C ASP A 168 3.26 -10.50 2.18
N ASN A 169 3.91 -10.21 1.05
CA ASN A 169 4.72 -11.20 0.31
C ASN A 169 6.10 -11.43 0.92
N THR A 170 6.64 -10.45 1.64
CA THR A 170 7.98 -10.53 2.25
C THR A 170 7.94 -10.30 3.76
N PRO A 171 7.11 -11.04 4.53
CA PRO A 171 6.87 -10.76 5.96
C PRO A 171 8.14 -10.85 6.81
N HIS A 172 9.17 -11.57 6.37
CA HIS A 172 10.48 -11.67 7.03
C HIS A 172 11.29 -10.36 6.98
N LEU A 173 10.90 -9.40 6.12
CA LEU A 173 11.48 -8.05 6.04
C LEU A 173 10.66 -7.00 6.81
N SER A 174 9.59 -7.41 7.48
CA SER A 174 8.74 -6.51 8.26
C SER A 174 9.39 -6.09 9.57
N VAL A 175 9.18 -4.84 9.96
CA VAL A 175 9.53 -4.35 11.30
C VAL A 175 8.38 -4.44 12.30
N ALA A 176 7.25 -5.03 11.91
CA ALA A 176 6.09 -5.26 12.79
C ALA A 176 6.42 -5.98 14.11
N PRO A 177 7.32 -6.99 14.17
CA PRO A 177 7.71 -7.62 15.44
C PRO A 177 8.34 -6.66 16.46
N PHE A 178 8.88 -5.55 16.00
CA PHE A 178 9.54 -4.52 16.82
C PHE A 178 8.62 -3.34 17.14
N ALA A 179 7.37 -3.33 16.68
CA ALA A 179 6.44 -2.21 16.83
C ALA A 179 6.08 -1.88 18.29
N HIS A 180 6.39 -2.78 19.25
CA HIS A 180 6.25 -2.50 20.68
C HIS A 180 7.23 -1.45 21.21
N GLN A 181 8.27 -1.10 20.43
CA GLN A 181 9.25 -0.08 20.81
C GLN A 181 8.65 1.31 20.67
N VAL A 182 8.94 2.17 21.66
CA VAL A 182 8.44 3.56 21.69
C VAL A 182 8.89 4.33 20.46
N GLY A 183 7.92 4.93 19.75
CA GLY A 183 8.18 5.74 18.56
C GLY A 183 8.31 4.95 17.26
N LEU A 184 8.22 3.62 17.26
CA LEU A 184 8.07 2.82 16.04
C LEU A 184 6.58 2.57 15.75
N ILE A 185 6.12 2.97 14.57
CA ILE A 185 4.72 2.88 14.14
C ILE A 185 4.69 2.18 12.79
N VAL A 186 3.99 1.06 12.71
CA VAL A 186 3.86 0.29 11.46
C VAL A 186 2.41 0.31 11.00
N LEU A 187 2.19 0.65 9.74
CA LEU A 187 0.88 0.64 9.11
C LEU A 187 0.74 -0.58 8.21
N ARG A 188 -0.40 -1.28 8.32
CA ARG A 188 -0.72 -2.42 7.48
C ARG A 188 -2.01 -2.17 6.71
N SER A 189 -2.02 -2.50 5.43
CA SER A 189 -3.18 -2.35 4.54
C SER A 189 -3.70 -3.72 4.15
N PHE A 190 -4.83 -4.12 4.71
CA PHE A 190 -5.45 -5.41 4.43
C PHE A 190 -5.86 -5.56 2.94
N GLY A 191 -6.39 -4.50 2.33
CA GLY A 191 -7.00 -4.59 1.00
C GLY A 191 -6.05 -4.90 -0.16
N LYS A 192 -4.72 -4.81 0.03
CA LYS A 192 -3.74 -4.96 -1.05
C LYS A 192 -3.52 -6.43 -1.39
N PHE A 193 -2.93 -7.16 -0.48
CA PHE A 193 -2.59 -8.56 -0.61
C PHE A 193 -3.83 -9.46 -0.73
N PHE A 194 -4.86 -9.21 0.08
CA PHE A 194 -6.10 -9.99 0.05
C PHE A 194 -7.02 -9.64 -1.14
N GLY A 195 -6.68 -8.65 -1.99
CA GLY A 195 -7.51 -8.26 -3.12
C GLY A 195 -8.89 -7.69 -2.72
N LEU A 196 -9.04 -7.23 -1.49
CA LEU A 196 -10.31 -6.83 -0.88
C LEU A 196 -10.30 -5.36 -0.45
N ALA A 197 -9.87 -4.46 -1.33
CA ALA A 197 -9.70 -3.04 -1.02
C ALA A 197 -11.00 -2.35 -0.58
N GLY A 198 -12.15 -2.80 -1.09
CA GLY A 198 -13.48 -2.29 -0.74
C GLY A 198 -13.90 -2.56 0.71
N VAL A 199 -13.29 -3.52 1.38
CA VAL A 199 -13.54 -3.87 2.80
C VAL A 199 -13.14 -2.74 3.75
N ARG A 200 -12.20 -1.87 3.35
CA ARG A 200 -11.72 -0.74 4.15
C ARG A 200 -11.16 -1.17 5.51
N LEU A 201 -10.26 -2.15 5.53
CA LEU A 201 -9.55 -2.60 6.73
C LEU A 201 -8.07 -2.30 6.63
N GLY A 202 -7.48 -1.86 7.73
CA GLY A 202 -6.06 -1.71 7.96
C GLY A 202 -5.75 -1.83 9.44
N PHE A 203 -4.46 -1.82 9.78
CA PHE A 203 -4.02 -1.92 11.16
C PHE A 203 -2.88 -0.94 11.43
N VAL A 204 -2.85 -0.44 12.66
CA VAL A 204 -1.71 0.27 13.23
C VAL A 204 -1.09 -0.61 14.30
N LEU A 205 0.20 -0.87 14.15
CA LEU A 205 1.00 -1.66 15.08
C LEU A 205 1.98 -0.67 15.74
N ALA A 206 1.90 -0.54 17.05
CA ALA A 206 2.73 0.38 17.82
C ALA A 206 2.69 0.04 19.32
N GLU A 207 3.42 0.79 20.13
CA GLU A 207 3.32 0.69 21.57
C GLU A 207 1.90 0.99 22.09
N ARG A 208 1.52 0.37 23.21
CA ARG A 208 0.18 0.45 23.80
C ARG A 208 -0.32 1.87 24.05
N LYS A 209 0.57 2.76 24.51
CA LYS A 209 0.21 4.15 24.82
C LYS A 209 -0.19 4.91 23.56
N LEU A 210 0.55 4.77 22.48
CA LEU A 210 0.25 5.41 21.20
C LEU A 210 -1.04 4.85 20.60
N LEU A 211 -1.23 3.52 20.62
CA LEU A 211 -2.46 2.90 20.12
C LEU A 211 -3.69 3.38 20.89
N LYS A 212 -3.59 3.57 22.22
CA LYS A 212 -4.69 4.13 23.01
C LYS A 212 -5.03 5.56 22.59
N LEU A 213 -4.03 6.43 22.43
CA LEU A 213 -4.24 7.82 21.97
C LEU A 213 -4.85 7.85 20.55
N LEU A 214 -4.41 6.95 19.68
CA LEU A 214 -4.97 6.86 18.32
C LEU A 214 -6.42 6.35 18.36
N ALA A 215 -6.71 5.35 19.18
CA ALA A 215 -8.07 4.82 19.35
C ALA A 215 -9.06 5.91 19.84
N GLU A 216 -8.62 6.80 20.71
CA GLU A 216 -9.42 7.96 21.16
C GLU A 216 -9.74 8.92 19.99
N GLN A 217 -8.82 9.10 19.03
CA GLN A 217 -9.05 9.91 17.83
C GLN A 217 -9.91 9.20 16.77
N VAL A 218 -9.76 7.89 16.65
CA VAL A 218 -10.54 7.06 15.74
C VAL A 218 -12.01 6.98 16.18
N GLY A 219 -12.25 6.96 17.48
CA GLY A 219 -13.57 6.80 18.07
C GLY A 219 -14.08 5.35 18.06
N PRO A 220 -15.27 5.12 18.61
CA PRO A 220 -15.86 3.79 18.67
C PRO A 220 -16.34 3.31 17.30
N TRP A 221 -16.40 1.99 17.12
CA TRP A 221 -16.99 1.32 15.94
C TRP A 221 -16.35 1.67 14.59
N ALA A 222 -15.09 1.99 14.57
CA ALA A 222 -14.37 2.41 13.36
C ALA A 222 -14.33 1.37 12.24
N VAL A 223 -14.42 0.09 12.61
CA VAL A 223 -14.43 -1.05 11.67
C VAL A 223 -15.74 -1.82 11.85
N SER A 224 -16.49 -1.94 10.76
CA SER A 224 -17.81 -2.59 10.77
C SER A 224 -17.76 -4.06 11.16
N GLY A 225 -18.85 -4.60 11.73
CA GLY A 225 -18.96 -6.00 12.09
C GLY A 225 -18.64 -6.96 10.94
N PRO A 226 -19.22 -6.79 9.75
CA PRO A 226 -18.88 -7.60 8.57
C PRO A 226 -17.40 -7.58 8.22
N THR A 227 -16.78 -6.40 8.24
CA THR A 227 -15.34 -6.23 7.99
C THR A 227 -14.50 -6.98 9.02
N ARG A 228 -14.90 -6.95 10.29
CA ARG A 228 -14.21 -7.66 11.38
C ARG A 228 -14.26 -9.18 11.19
N VAL A 229 -15.44 -9.73 10.84
CA VAL A 229 -15.62 -11.19 10.56
C VAL A 229 -14.75 -11.60 9.38
N LEU A 230 -14.82 -10.86 8.27
CA LEU A 230 -14.01 -11.13 7.08
C LEU A 230 -12.51 -11.03 7.39
N GLY A 231 -12.08 -9.98 8.06
CA GLY A 231 -10.68 -9.78 8.44
C GLY A 231 -10.12 -10.95 9.25
N GLN A 232 -10.86 -11.43 10.24
CA GLN A 232 -10.45 -12.60 11.02
C GLN A 232 -10.29 -13.85 10.15
N ALA A 233 -11.25 -14.13 9.26
CA ALA A 233 -11.20 -15.30 8.39
C ALA A 233 -9.95 -15.28 7.51
N CYS A 234 -9.69 -14.16 6.82
CA CYS A 234 -8.52 -14.02 5.96
C CYS A 234 -7.19 -14.07 6.72
N LEU A 235 -7.11 -13.42 7.91
CA LEU A 235 -5.87 -13.39 8.71
C LEU A 235 -5.54 -14.76 9.34
N ARG A 236 -6.50 -15.66 9.46
CA ARG A 236 -6.31 -17.04 9.99
C ARG A 236 -6.10 -18.08 8.90
N ASP A 237 -6.38 -17.76 7.64
CA ASP A 237 -6.23 -18.70 6.51
C ASP A 237 -4.78 -18.75 6.02
N THR A 238 -3.95 -19.50 6.73
CA THR A 238 -2.51 -19.65 6.42
C THR A 238 -2.24 -20.33 5.09
N GLU A 239 -3.12 -21.27 4.68
CA GLU A 239 -3.00 -21.96 3.40
C GLU A 239 -3.32 -21.00 2.23
N GLY A 240 -4.45 -20.31 2.29
CA GLY A 240 -4.82 -19.32 1.29
C GLY A 240 -3.77 -18.19 1.17
N GLN A 241 -3.20 -17.73 2.30
CA GLN A 241 -2.12 -16.76 2.30
C GLN A 241 -0.87 -17.27 1.56
N THR A 242 -0.51 -18.55 1.76
CA THR A 242 0.63 -19.15 1.07
C THR A 242 0.39 -19.24 -0.42
N GLN A 243 -0.79 -19.70 -0.83
CA GLN A 243 -1.19 -19.76 -2.24
C GLN A 243 -1.21 -18.38 -2.89
N GLN A 244 -1.73 -17.36 -2.18
CA GLN A 244 -1.77 -15.99 -2.68
C GLN A 244 -0.36 -15.39 -2.88
N ARG A 245 0.58 -15.63 -1.94
CA ARG A 245 1.98 -15.20 -2.11
C ARG A 245 2.60 -15.81 -3.36
N MET A 246 2.50 -17.14 -3.51
CA MET A 246 3.03 -17.83 -4.70
C MET A 246 2.45 -17.25 -5.98
N ARG A 247 1.13 -17.11 -6.04
CA ARG A 247 0.44 -16.61 -7.23
C ARG A 247 0.80 -15.17 -7.58
N THR A 248 0.94 -14.30 -6.59
CA THR A 248 1.33 -12.90 -6.81
C THR A 248 2.80 -12.76 -7.20
N ASP A 249 3.69 -13.57 -6.63
CA ASP A 249 5.11 -13.59 -6.98
C ASP A 249 5.29 -14.07 -8.43
N GLU A 250 4.68 -15.19 -8.82
CA GLU A 250 4.70 -15.73 -10.19
C GLU A 250 4.14 -14.71 -11.22
N ALA A 251 3.02 -14.06 -10.90
CA ALA A 251 2.43 -13.06 -11.78
C ALA A 251 3.28 -11.79 -11.89
N SER A 252 3.94 -11.38 -10.80
CA SER A 252 4.85 -10.24 -10.80
C SER A 252 6.10 -10.51 -11.66
N GLU A 253 6.66 -11.72 -11.58
CA GLU A 253 7.78 -12.15 -12.42
C GLU A 253 7.37 -12.22 -13.90
N ARG A 254 6.19 -12.80 -14.20
CA ARG A 254 5.63 -12.82 -15.56
C ARG A 254 5.47 -11.39 -16.10
N LEU A 255 4.92 -10.47 -15.31
CA LEU A 255 4.72 -9.09 -15.73
C LEU A 255 6.05 -8.40 -16.06
N ALA A 256 7.06 -8.58 -15.23
CA ALA A 256 8.39 -8.05 -15.49
C ALA A 256 8.97 -8.59 -16.81
N ALA A 257 8.87 -9.89 -17.04
CA ALA A 257 9.34 -10.55 -18.27
C ALA A 257 8.58 -10.05 -19.51
N VAL A 258 7.26 -9.93 -19.44
CA VAL A 258 6.43 -9.41 -20.54
C VAL A 258 6.83 -7.97 -20.88
N LEU A 259 6.99 -7.10 -19.89
CA LEU A 259 7.42 -5.72 -20.11
C LEU A 259 8.82 -5.67 -20.74
N GLU A 260 9.77 -6.47 -20.26
CA GLU A 260 11.14 -6.50 -20.78
C GLU A 260 11.20 -7.01 -22.22
N GLN A 261 10.40 -8.02 -22.58
CA GLN A 261 10.29 -8.54 -23.95
C GLN A 261 9.80 -7.48 -24.96
N HIS A 262 9.00 -6.50 -24.50
CA HIS A 262 8.53 -5.39 -25.33
C HIS A 262 9.39 -4.12 -25.20
N GLY A 263 10.62 -4.23 -24.66
CA GLY A 263 11.56 -3.11 -24.55
C GLY A 263 11.35 -2.19 -23.33
N PHE A 264 10.46 -2.57 -22.42
CA PHE A 264 10.15 -1.80 -21.21
C PHE A 264 10.68 -2.50 -19.97
N LYS A 265 11.98 -2.40 -19.69
CA LYS A 265 12.56 -3.00 -18.51
C LYS A 265 12.14 -2.27 -17.24
N PRO A 266 11.43 -2.92 -16.29
CA PRO A 266 11.09 -2.31 -15.01
C PRO A 266 12.36 -1.93 -14.20
N GLN A 267 12.33 -0.77 -13.56
CA GLN A 267 13.39 -0.33 -12.65
C GLN A 267 13.11 -0.68 -11.19
N GLY A 268 11.93 -1.26 -10.92
CA GLY A 268 11.55 -1.71 -9.60
C GLY A 268 10.14 -2.26 -9.59
N GLY A 269 9.68 -2.66 -8.42
CA GLY A 269 8.38 -3.27 -8.24
C GLY A 269 8.29 -4.07 -6.95
N CYS A 270 7.15 -4.66 -6.72
CA CYS A 270 6.92 -5.64 -5.66
C CYS A 270 5.97 -6.73 -6.20
N ALA A 271 5.61 -7.69 -5.38
CA ALA A 271 4.74 -8.78 -5.79
C ALA A 271 3.37 -8.36 -6.37
N LEU A 272 2.96 -7.10 -6.22
CA LEU A 272 1.65 -6.60 -6.68
C LEU A 272 1.73 -5.58 -7.83
N PHE A 273 2.92 -5.18 -8.25
CA PHE A 273 3.10 -4.24 -9.36
C PHE A 273 4.53 -4.18 -9.86
N GLN A 274 4.71 -3.73 -11.10
CA GLN A 274 5.98 -3.31 -11.69
C GLN A 274 6.02 -1.81 -11.89
N TRP A 275 7.19 -1.19 -11.71
CA TRP A 275 7.43 0.23 -11.90
C TRP A 275 8.41 0.47 -13.03
N LEU A 276 8.00 1.29 -13.99
CA LEU A 276 8.72 1.60 -15.21
C LEU A 276 9.00 3.09 -15.30
N ILE A 277 10.26 3.48 -15.49
CA ILE A 277 10.66 4.83 -15.87
C ILE A 277 10.90 4.85 -17.38
N THR A 278 10.26 5.77 -18.08
CA THR A 278 10.45 5.96 -19.52
C THR A 278 10.04 7.37 -19.90
N ASP A 279 10.78 8.02 -20.79
CA ASP A 279 10.43 9.31 -21.40
C ASP A 279 9.12 9.28 -22.19
N ARG A 280 8.67 8.05 -22.55
CA ARG A 280 7.41 7.77 -23.24
C ARG A 280 6.24 7.45 -22.29
N ALA A 281 6.34 7.74 -21.01
CA ALA A 281 5.34 7.34 -20.01
C ALA A 281 3.94 7.87 -20.30
N GLU A 282 3.82 9.12 -20.69
CA GLU A 282 2.53 9.74 -21.02
C GLU A 282 1.95 9.15 -22.31
N GLU A 283 2.79 8.95 -23.33
CA GLU A 283 2.40 8.35 -24.61
C GLU A 283 1.90 6.92 -24.42
N LEU A 284 2.64 6.10 -23.69
CA LEU A 284 2.25 4.72 -23.39
C LEU A 284 0.97 4.67 -22.56
N HIS A 285 0.83 5.54 -21.55
CA HIS A 285 -0.39 5.63 -20.73
C HIS A 285 -1.62 5.93 -21.60
N GLU A 286 -1.54 6.95 -22.46
CA GLU A 286 -2.62 7.36 -23.33
C GLU A 286 -2.98 6.27 -24.36
N PHE A 287 -1.95 5.62 -24.94
CA PHE A 287 -2.13 4.51 -25.88
C PHE A 287 -2.87 3.32 -25.26
N MET A 288 -2.49 2.95 -24.03
CA MET A 288 -3.13 1.88 -23.26
C MET A 288 -4.57 2.26 -22.87
N ALA A 289 -4.77 3.49 -22.38
CA ALA A 289 -6.07 3.98 -21.98
C ALA A 289 -7.09 3.98 -23.13
N ARG A 290 -6.70 4.38 -24.33
CA ARG A 290 -7.55 4.29 -25.53
C ARG A 290 -7.96 2.86 -25.90
N ARG A 291 -7.25 1.85 -25.40
CA ARG A 291 -7.54 0.42 -25.55
C ARG A 291 -8.23 -0.18 -24.32
N GLY A 292 -8.68 0.67 -23.40
CA GLY A 292 -9.35 0.25 -22.17
C GLY A 292 -8.41 -0.45 -21.17
N ILE A 293 -7.12 -0.11 -21.17
CA ILE A 293 -6.15 -0.59 -20.19
C ILE A 293 -5.69 0.61 -19.35
N LEU A 294 -6.08 0.64 -18.09
CA LEU A 294 -5.77 1.76 -17.21
C LEU A 294 -4.48 1.49 -16.42
N LEU A 295 -3.45 2.29 -16.67
CA LEU A 295 -2.19 2.29 -15.93
C LEU A 295 -2.14 3.42 -14.90
N ARG A 296 -1.19 3.38 -13.96
CA ARG A 296 -0.91 4.50 -13.07
C ARG A 296 0.26 5.33 -13.59
N LEU A 297 -0.03 6.52 -14.09
CA LEU A 297 0.97 7.49 -14.56
C LEU A 297 1.44 8.38 -13.39
N PHE A 298 2.76 8.65 -13.36
CA PHE A 298 3.41 9.63 -12.49
C PHE A 298 4.16 10.64 -13.38
N THR A 299 3.52 11.77 -13.67
CA THR A 299 4.02 12.77 -14.61
C THR A 299 5.31 13.46 -14.13
N HIS A 300 5.44 13.64 -12.80
CA HIS A 300 6.57 14.37 -12.20
C HIS A 300 7.93 13.68 -12.36
N ASN A 301 7.95 12.38 -12.68
CA ASN A 301 9.17 11.60 -12.89
C ASN A 301 9.11 10.69 -14.12
N SER A 302 8.19 10.96 -15.04
CA SER A 302 7.99 10.21 -16.30
C SER A 302 7.97 8.71 -16.07
N SER A 303 7.08 8.23 -15.18
CA SER A 303 7.01 6.80 -14.87
C SER A 303 5.59 6.26 -14.83
N LEU A 304 5.50 4.94 -14.98
CA LEU A 304 4.27 4.16 -14.94
C LEU A 304 4.37 3.06 -13.88
N ARG A 305 3.25 2.72 -13.29
CA ARG A 305 3.12 1.52 -12.49
C ARG A 305 2.05 0.62 -13.13
N PHE A 306 2.42 -0.64 -13.34
CA PHE A 306 1.57 -1.69 -13.87
C PHE A 306 1.16 -2.63 -12.74
N GLY A 307 -0.14 -2.78 -12.50
CA GLY A 307 -0.69 -3.82 -11.65
C GLY A 307 -0.71 -5.18 -12.37
N LEU A 308 -1.13 -6.22 -11.67
CA LEU A 308 -1.17 -7.59 -12.19
C LEU A 308 -2.45 -7.84 -13.00
N PRO A 309 -2.37 -8.43 -14.20
CA PRO A 309 -3.52 -9.02 -14.89
C PRO A 309 -4.09 -10.22 -14.12
N ALA A 310 -5.42 -10.42 -14.21
CA ALA A 310 -6.10 -11.45 -13.41
C ALA A 310 -6.11 -12.84 -14.06
N ASP A 311 -6.28 -12.91 -15.36
CA ASP A 311 -6.45 -14.15 -16.11
C ASP A 311 -5.76 -14.12 -17.48
N ASP A 312 -5.82 -15.21 -18.22
CA ASP A 312 -5.16 -15.33 -19.52
C ASP A 312 -5.71 -14.34 -20.56
N ALA A 313 -6.97 -13.93 -20.46
CA ALA A 313 -7.54 -12.93 -21.35
C ALA A 313 -6.96 -11.55 -21.08
N ASP A 314 -6.80 -11.17 -19.81
CA ASP A 314 -6.15 -9.94 -19.38
C ASP A 314 -4.68 -9.89 -19.82
N TRP A 315 -3.96 -11.01 -19.67
CA TRP A 315 -2.58 -11.14 -20.12
C TRP A 315 -2.47 -10.96 -21.64
N ALA A 316 -3.29 -11.68 -22.41
CA ALA A 316 -3.29 -11.58 -23.87
C ALA A 316 -3.63 -10.15 -24.34
N ARG A 317 -4.54 -9.47 -23.64
CA ARG A 317 -4.92 -8.08 -23.94
C ARG A 317 -3.77 -7.11 -23.68
N LEU A 318 -3.05 -7.27 -22.55
CA LEU A 318 -1.87 -6.46 -22.25
C LEU A 318 -0.76 -6.68 -23.28
N GLU A 319 -0.41 -7.93 -23.58
CA GLU A 319 0.63 -8.30 -24.53
C GLU A 319 0.31 -7.76 -25.93
N ALA A 320 -0.93 -7.93 -26.40
CA ALA A 320 -1.38 -7.40 -27.70
C ALA A 320 -1.29 -5.85 -27.76
N ALA A 321 -1.59 -5.16 -26.68
CA ALA A 321 -1.48 -3.70 -26.62
C ALA A 321 -0.02 -3.23 -26.63
N LEU A 322 0.88 -3.94 -25.93
CA LEU A 322 2.33 -3.67 -25.97
C LEU A 322 2.92 -3.91 -27.36
N ASP A 323 2.53 -5.01 -28.03
CA ASP A 323 2.91 -5.31 -29.42
C ASP A 323 2.47 -4.21 -30.39
N ALA A 324 1.23 -3.74 -30.24
CA ALA A 324 0.69 -2.67 -31.07
C ALA A 324 1.44 -1.36 -30.85
N PHE A 325 1.74 -1.04 -29.59
CA PHE A 325 2.52 0.15 -29.25
C PHE A 325 3.90 0.12 -29.90
N ALA A 326 4.62 -1.00 -29.81
CA ALA A 326 5.94 -1.15 -30.43
C ALA A 326 5.91 -1.01 -31.97
N LYS A 327 4.83 -1.46 -32.62
CA LYS A 327 4.66 -1.34 -34.09
C LYS A 327 4.32 0.09 -34.53
N GLU A 328 3.49 0.79 -33.78
CA GLU A 328 3.04 2.15 -34.09
C GLU A 328 4.09 3.21 -33.72
N HIS A 329 5.04 2.85 -32.85
CA HIS A 329 6.04 3.76 -32.29
C HIS A 329 7.44 3.11 -32.27
N PRO A 330 8.01 2.80 -33.47
CA PRO A 330 9.27 2.08 -33.63
C PRO A 330 10.50 2.80 -33.00
#